data_d7665cf8dd6e8f4a61642c998edc57eb
#
_entry.id   d7665cf8dd6e8f4a61642c998edc57eb
#
_cell.length_a   1.000
_cell.length_b   1.000
_cell.length_c   1.000
_cell.angle_alpha   90.00
_cell.angle_beta   90.00
_cell.angle_gamma   90.00
#
_symmetry.space_group_name_H-M   'P 1'
#
loop_
_entity.id
_entity.type
_entity.pdbx_description
1 polymer ?
#
loop_
_entity_poly.entity_id
_entity_poly.type
_entity_poly.pdbx_seq_one_letter_code
_entity_poly.pdbx_strand_id
1 'polypeptide(L)'
;MTYGQRNGGNGRYGRGVGHRNRNRVISETTASIAGMRVAIVRKPIKNMYLRIKPPNADIVISAPQRMSQSAIERFVTERKPWIERAQRSMRQARDVQIDAQLNAQRAQNGNIGDTGASANPPAFVWTDEAKARAQRNIESQLPVLLAKWGPIVGRTPTHITLRLMSSRWGSCTPKTGRIRLNLQLGLMAPRFLEYVLVHEMTHLWENGHGEGFQRRMSAYLPQWRQLRRDINRQVVL
;
A
#
# COMPACT_ATOMS: atom_id res chain seq x y z
N MET A 1 -19.69 71.95 -11.26
CA MET A 1 -20.80 71.67 -10.31
C MET A 1 -20.75 70.17 -10.03
N THR A 2 -20.14 69.80 -8.99
CA THR A 2 -20.63 69.38 -7.69
C THR A 2 -21.22 67.98 -7.66
N TYR A 3 -20.48 67.11 -6.93
CA TYR A 3 -20.86 66.07 -5.95
C TYR A 3 -21.58 64.83 -6.48
N GLY A 4 -21.14 63.65 -6.14
CA GLY A 4 -21.24 62.93 -4.91
C GLY A 4 -20.58 61.57 -4.88
N GLN A 5 -19.75 61.38 -3.90
CA GLN A 5 -19.30 60.09 -3.36
C GLN A 5 -20.48 59.30 -2.79
N ARG A 6 -20.41 57.95 -2.89
CA ARG A 6 -20.73 57.08 -1.76
C ARG A 6 -20.05 55.72 -1.86
N ASN A 7 -19.27 55.45 -0.85
CA ASN A 7 -18.78 54.22 -0.30
C ASN A 7 -19.86 53.12 -0.22
N GLY A 8 -19.41 51.88 -0.29
CA GLY A 8 -20.16 50.69 0.11
C GLY A 8 -19.31 49.44 -0.04
N GLY A 9 -18.29 49.28 0.82
CA GLY A 9 -17.58 48.04 0.93
C GLY A 9 -18.46 46.94 1.50
N ASN A 10 -18.32 45.72 1.00
CA ASN A 10 -18.60 44.53 1.78
C ASN A 10 -17.70 43.41 1.28
N GLY A 11 -16.50 43.35 1.86
CA GLY A 11 -15.59 42.24 1.76
C GLY A 11 -16.19 41.01 2.44
N ARG A 12 -16.76 40.10 1.68
CA ARG A 12 -17.04 38.77 2.17
C ARG A 12 -15.72 38.02 2.25
N TYR A 13 -15.13 37.99 3.42
CA TYR A 13 -14.06 37.07 3.80
C TYR A 13 -14.53 35.64 3.52
N GLY A 14 -14.06 35.07 2.44
CA GLY A 14 -14.19 33.65 2.17
C GLY A 14 -13.55 32.87 3.33
N ARG A 15 -14.36 32.16 4.10
CA ARG A 15 -13.90 31.22 5.11
C ARG A 15 -13.02 30.19 4.40
N GLY A 16 -11.71 30.31 4.58
CA GLY A 16 -10.74 29.31 4.15
C GLY A 16 -11.15 27.97 4.72
N VAL A 17 -11.50 27.03 3.85
CA VAL A 17 -11.73 25.64 4.23
C VAL A 17 -10.36 25.10 4.65
N GLY A 18 -10.07 25.20 5.94
CA GLY A 18 -8.85 24.66 6.53
C GLY A 18 -8.69 23.22 6.12
N HIS A 19 -7.63 22.93 5.40
CA HIS A 19 -7.21 21.55 5.09
C HIS A 19 -7.01 20.82 6.42
N ARG A 20 -8.02 20.05 6.85
CA ARG A 20 -7.93 19.22 8.04
C ARG A 20 -6.74 18.28 7.83
N ASN A 21 -5.66 18.50 8.57
CA ASN A 21 -4.48 17.66 8.54
C ASN A 21 -4.87 16.23 8.99
N ARG A 22 -5.12 15.35 8.01
CA ARG A 22 -5.55 13.95 8.24
C ARG A 22 -4.50 13.11 8.97
N ASN A 23 -3.27 13.60 9.09
CA ASN A 23 -2.19 12.92 9.79
C ASN A 23 -2.09 13.30 11.28
N ARG A 24 -2.86 14.28 11.77
CA ARG A 24 -2.85 14.64 13.18
C ARG A 24 -3.24 13.46 14.04
N VAL A 25 -2.35 13.06 14.95
CA VAL A 25 -2.65 12.07 16.00
C VAL A 25 -3.53 12.74 17.05
N ILE A 26 -4.62 12.10 17.43
CA ILE A 26 -5.55 12.56 18.47
C ILE A 26 -5.22 11.86 19.79
N SER A 27 -5.06 10.55 19.74
CA SER A 27 -4.62 9.74 20.87
C SER A 27 -3.87 8.50 20.37
N GLU A 28 -2.99 7.99 21.21
CA GLU A 28 -2.29 6.73 21.00
C GLU A 28 -2.43 5.88 22.25
N THR A 29 -2.83 4.62 22.08
CA THR A 29 -2.99 3.64 23.17
C THR A 29 -2.43 2.31 22.72
N THR A 30 -2.03 1.47 23.66
CA THR A 30 -1.61 0.10 23.39
C THR A 30 -2.61 -0.86 24.01
N ALA A 31 -3.03 -1.87 23.26
CA ALA A 31 -3.93 -2.91 23.72
C ALA A 31 -3.38 -4.31 23.37
N SER A 32 -3.74 -5.31 24.17
CA SER A 32 -3.54 -6.71 23.82
C SER A 32 -4.80 -7.22 23.11
N ILE A 33 -4.68 -7.59 21.84
CA ILE A 33 -5.81 -8.08 21.04
C ILE A 33 -5.43 -9.43 20.44
N ALA A 34 -6.22 -10.45 20.72
CA ALA A 34 -5.98 -11.83 20.26
C ALA A 34 -4.56 -12.35 20.58
N GLY A 35 -4.01 -11.93 21.75
CA GLY A 35 -2.64 -12.28 22.19
C GLY A 35 -1.53 -11.46 21.54
N MET A 36 -1.85 -10.43 20.77
CA MET A 36 -0.88 -9.57 20.09
C MET A 36 -0.88 -8.16 20.70
N ARG A 37 0.30 -7.58 20.90
CA ARG A 37 0.45 -6.18 21.31
C ARG A 37 0.20 -5.27 20.10
N VAL A 38 -0.81 -4.40 20.20
CA VAL A 38 -1.26 -3.54 19.11
C VAL A 38 -1.25 -2.08 19.57
N ALA A 39 -0.53 -1.22 18.88
CA ALA A 39 -0.61 0.22 19.06
C ALA A 39 -1.80 0.76 18.25
N ILE A 40 -2.71 1.47 18.92
CA ILE A 40 -3.90 2.06 18.33
C ILE A 40 -3.73 3.57 18.30
N VAL A 41 -3.65 4.12 17.09
CA VAL A 41 -3.47 5.56 16.85
C VAL A 41 -4.78 6.12 16.29
N ARG A 42 -5.47 6.95 17.07
CA ARG A 42 -6.72 7.60 16.63
C ARG A 42 -6.42 8.87 15.87
N LYS A 43 -7.05 9.01 14.70
CA LYS A 43 -6.82 10.10 13.75
C LYS A 43 -8.15 10.61 13.18
N PRO A 44 -8.18 11.84 12.60
CA PRO A 44 -9.35 12.36 11.88
C PRO A 44 -9.43 11.77 10.47
N ILE A 45 -9.51 10.44 10.38
CA ILE A 45 -9.59 9.65 9.16
C ILE A 45 -10.94 8.92 9.09
N LYS A 46 -11.35 8.49 7.89
CA LYS A 46 -12.62 7.77 7.68
C LYS A 46 -12.47 6.25 7.81
N ASN A 47 -11.32 5.70 7.41
CA ASN A 47 -11.09 4.27 7.33
C ASN A 47 -10.02 3.84 8.34
N MET A 48 -10.10 2.58 8.77
CA MET A 48 -9.09 1.95 9.60
C MET A 48 -7.96 1.38 8.73
N TYR A 49 -6.72 1.51 9.20
CA TYR A 49 -5.51 1.00 8.53
C TYR A 49 -4.67 0.20 9.50
N LEU A 50 -4.25 -0.98 9.08
CA LEU A 50 -3.30 -1.83 9.79
C LEU A 50 -1.94 -1.74 9.10
N ARG A 51 -0.88 -1.60 9.90
CA ARG A 51 0.52 -1.59 9.44
C ARG A 51 1.37 -2.42 10.37
N ILE A 52 2.30 -3.15 9.78
CA ILE A 52 3.39 -3.78 10.52
C ILE A 52 4.62 -2.89 10.31
N LYS A 53 5.21 -2.42 11.40
CA LYS A 53 6.35 -1.47 11.34
C LYS A 53 7.67 -2.16 11.64
N PRO A 54 8.71 -1.93 10.82
CA PRO A 54 10.07 -2.32 11.17
C PRO A 54 10.59 -1.47 12.36
N PRO A 55 11.66 -1.87 13.08
CA PRO A 55 12.39 -3.13 12.86
C PRO A 55 11.76 -4.34 13.59
N ASN A 56 10.88 -4.12 14.56
CA ASN A 56 10.38 -5.17 15.47
C ASN A 56 9.11 -5.85 14.99
N ALA A 57 8.63 -5.51 13.79
CA ALA A 57 7.35 -5.95 13.27
C ALA A 57 6.15 -5.52 14.16
N ASP A 58 6.20 -4.28 14.70
CA ASP A 58 5.18 -3.73 15.57
C ASP A 58 3.86 -3.55 14.83
N ILE A 59 2.76 -3.95 15.46
CA ILE A 59 1.41 -3.81 14.92
C ILE A 59 0.89 -2.43 15.25
N VAL A 60 0.56 -1.63 14.23
CA VAL A 60 0.00 -0.29 14.40
C VAL A 60 -1.33 -0.19 13.65
N ILE A 61 -2.39 0.14 14.37
CA ILE A 61 -3.71 0.45 13.83
C ILE A 61 -3.91 1.96 13.82
N SER A 62 -4.14 2.52 12.64
CA SER A 62 -4.68 3.88 12.55
C SER A 62 -6.20 3.78 12.42
N ALA A 63 -6.94 4.29 13.40
CA ALA A 63 -8.40 4.20 13.46
C ALA A 63 -9.06 5.58 13.47
N PRO A 64 -10.29 5.71 12.93
CA PRO A 64 -11.13 6.89 13.12
C PRO A 64 -11.34 7.21 14.60
N GLN A 65 -11.40 8.50 14.95
CA GLN A 65 -11.56 8.96 16.33
C GLN A 65 -12.76 8.32 17.05
N ARG A 66 -13.88 8.19 16.36
CA ARG A 66 -15.16 7.71 16.94
C ARG A 66 -15.37 6.19 16.76
N MET A 67 -14.38 5.45 16.26
CA MET A 67 -14.53 4.00 16.08
C MET A 67 -14.53 3.29 17.45
N SER A 68 -15.44 2.35 17.64
CA SER A 68 -15.52 1.57 18.87
C SER A 68 -14.31 0.66 19.05
N GLN A 69 -13.94 0.38 20.28
CA GLN A 69 -12.84 -0.54 20.59
C GLN A 69 -13.14 -1.94 20.06
N SER A 70 -14.38 -2.41 20.19
CA SER A 70 -14.83 -3.72 19.71
C SER A 70 -14.70 -3.88 18.18
N ALA A 71 -14.94 -2.80 17.41
CA ALA A 71 -14.73 -2.82 15.97
C ALA A 71 -13.23 -2.95 15.60
N ILE A 72 -12.35 -2.32 16.39
CA ILE A 72 -10.90 -2.45 16.20
C ILE A 72 -10.45 -3.87 16.55
N GLU A 73 -10.91 -4.42 17.65
CA GLU A 73 -10.58 -5.78 18.10
C GLU A 73 -11.01 -6.84 17.08
N ARG A 74 -12.24 -6.76 16.60
CA ARG A 74 -12.73 -7.65 15.54
C ARG A 74 -11.89 -7.54 14.27
N PHE A 75 -11.57 -6.33 13.84
CA PHE A 75 -10.74 -6.09 12.65
C PHE A 75 -9.34 -6.71 12.77
N VAL A 76 -8.71 -6.63 13.95
CA VAL A 76 -7.40 -7.24 14.22
C VAL A 76 -7.51 -8.76 14.28
N THR A 77 -8.51 -9.28 14.99
CA THR A 77 -8.73 -10.72 15.15
C THR A 77 -8.98 -11.41 13.81
N GLU A 78 -9.83 -10.84 12.95
CA GLU A 78 -10.07 -11.35 11.60
C GLU A 78 -8.79 -11.40 10.73
N ARG A 79 -7.83 -10.54 11.02
CA ARG A 79 -6.57 -10.43 10.27
C ARG A 79 -5.38 -11.06 10.96
N LYS A 80 -5.57 -11.70 12.10
CA LYS A 80 -4.50 -12.36 12.85
C LYS A 80 -3.62 -13.28 11.98
N PRO A 81 -4.15 -14.18 11.13
CA PRO A 81 -3.30 -15.03 10.30
C PRO A 81 -2.43 -14.25 9.30
N TRP A 82 -2.93 -13.11 8.80
CA TRP A 82 -2.17 -12.22 7.93
C TRP A 82 -1.08 -11.48 8.72
N ILE A 83 -1.42 -10.95 9.90
CA ILE A 83 -0.48 -10.24 10.79
C ILE A 83 0.70 -11.14 11.13
N GLU A 84 0.43 -12.36 11.58
CA GLU A 84 1.46 -13.33 11.96
C GLU A 84 2.39 -13.68 10.79
N ARG A 85 1.84 -13.86 9.58
CA ARG A 85 2.67 -14.08 8.38
C ARG A 85 3.55 -12.88 8.08
N ALA A 86 2.99 -11.67 8.11
CA ALA A 86 3.73 -10.44 7.85
C ALA A 86 4.83 -10.20 8.88
N GLN A 87 4.55 -10.49 10.16
CA GLN A 87 5.55 -10.40 11.23
C GLN A 87 6.68 -11.42 11.05
N ARG A 88 6.36 -12.68 10.72
CA ARG A 88 7.38 -13.71 10.43
C ARG A 88 8.28 -13.29 9.27
N SER A 89 7.68 -12.87 8.15
CA SER A 89 8.44 -12.41 6.99
C SER A 89 9.36 -11.23 7.31
N MET A 90 8.89 -10.27 8.10
CA MET A 90 9.68 -9.09 8.48
C MET A 90 10.83 -9.44 9.45
N ARG A 91 10.60 -10.35 10.39
CA ARG A 91 11.64 -10.86 11.30
C ARG A 91 12.71 -11.63 10.54
N GLN A 92 12.31 -12.54 9.65
CA GLN A 92 13.24 -13.29 8.81
C GLN A 92 14.10 -12.35 7.93
N ALA A 93 13.49 -11.33 7.31
CA ALA A 93 14.23 -10.34 6.53
C ALA A 93 15.27 -9.58 7.37
N ARG A 94 14.94 -9.27 8.61
CA ARG A 94 15.87 -8.64 9.56
C ARG A 94 17.01 -9.57 9.94
N ASP A 95 16.71 -10.84 10.26
CA ASP A 95 17.70 -11.82 10.69
C ASP A 95 18.73 -12.07 9.58
N VAL A 96 18.27 -12.23 8.31
CA VAL A 96 19.15 -12.34 7.13
C VAL A 96 20.01 -11.09 6.95
N GLN A 97 19.47 -9.90 7.20
CA GLN A 97 20.24 -8.66 7.07
C GLN A 97 21.32 -8.55 8.16
N ILE A 98 21.03 -8.99 9.38
CA ILE A 98 21.99 -9.05 10.48
C ILE A 98 23.09 -10.07 10.15
N ASP A 99 22.73 -11.27 9.70
CA ASP A 99 23.69 -12.31 9.31
C ASP A 99 24.59 -11.85 8.16
N ALA A 100 24.03 -11.19 7.15
CA ALA A 100 24.80 -10.62 6.04
C ALA A 100 25.79 -9.56 6.52
N GLN A 101 25.39 -8.68 7.46
CA GLN A 101 26.28 -7.68 8.05
C GLN A 101 27.40 -8.32 8.89
N LEU A 102 27.07 -9.32 9.70
CA LEU A 102 28.06 -10.06 10.50
C LEU A 102 29.06 -10.80 9.62
N ASN A 103 28.60 -11.43 8.53
CA ASN A 103 29.46 -12.14 7.59
C ASN A 103 30.37 -11.15 6.82
N ALA A 104 29.86 -9.98 6.43
CA ALA A 104 30.66 -8.91 5.80
C ALA A 104 31.76 -8.41 6.77
N GLN A 105 31.43 -8.22 8.04
CA GLN A 105 32.42 -7.84 9.06
C GLN A 105 33.46 -8.93 9.32
N ARG A 106 33.06 -10.21 9.36
CA ARG A 106 33.96 -11.36 9.49
C ARG A 106 34.91 -11.50 8.30
N ALA A 107 34.39 -11.28 7.08
CA ALA A 107 35.22 -11.30 5.86
C ALA A 107 36.28 -10.18 5.87
N GLN A 108 35.96 -9.01 6.40
CA GLN A 108 36.91 -7.91 6.59
C GLN A 108 37.96 -8.20 7.67
N ASN A 109 37.63 -9.04 8.66
CA ASN A 109 38.53 -9.40 9.77
C ASN A 109 39.30 -10.71 9.54
N GLY A 110 39.25 -11.30 8.34
CA GLY A 110 40.11 -12.42 7.91
C GLY A 110 39.78 -13.80 8.54
N ASN A 111 38.61 -13.98 9.16
CA ASN A 111 38.23 -15.25 9.81
C ASN A 111 37.21 -16.01 8.93
N ILE A 112 37.68 -16.89 8.04
CA ILE A 112 36.85 -17.79 7.22
C ILE A 112 36.61 -19.05 8.05
N GLY A 113 35.51 -19.10 8.79
CA GLY A 113 34.99 -20.28 9.48
C GLY A 113 33.79 -20.86 8.75
N ASP A 114 33.84 -22.15 8.50
CA ASP A 114 32.82 -23.00 7.87
C ASP A 114 31.43 -22.75 8.48
N THR A 115 30.46 -22.28 7.69
CA THR A 115 29.09 -22.10 8.10
C THR A 115 28.20 -23.11 7.39
N GLY A 116 27.83 -24.16 8.14
CA GLY A 116 26.81 -25.12 7.74
C GLY A 116 25.53 -24.43 7.24
N ALA A 117 25.08 -24.85 6.07
CA ALA A 117 23.90 -24.35 5.41
C ALA A 117 22.65 -24.58 6.27
N SER A 118 22.07 -23.53 6.79
CA SER A 118 20.73 -23.57 7.40
C SER A 118 19.69 -23.75 6.29
N ALA A 119 18.87 -24.81 6.44
CA ALA A 119 17.91 -25.28 5.43
C ALA A 119 16.62 -24.43 5.30
N ASN A 120 16.62 -23.17 5.75
CA ASN A 120 15.50 -22.25 5.53
C ASN A 120 15.83 -21.29 4.39
N PRO A 121 14.95 -21.17 3.36
CA PRO A 121 15.18 -20.22 2.30
C PRO A 121 15.24 -18.80 2.91
N PRO A 122 16.22 -17.98 2.51
CA PRO A 122 16.40 -16.64 3.06
C PRO A 122 15.14 -15.79 2.84
N ALA A 123 14.75 -15.06 3.87
CA ALA A 123 13.66 -14.09 3.74
C ALA A 123 13.98 -13.09 2.62
N PHE A 124 12.98 -12.74 1.83
CA PHE A 124 13.15 -11.83 0.71
C PHE A 124 13.54 -10.43 1.19
N VAL A 125 14.70 -9.95 0.76
CA VAL A 125 15.20 -8.60 1.02
C VAL A 125 15.17 -7.79 -0.27
N TRP A 126 14.68 -6.55 -0.18
CA TRP A 126 14.69 -5.60 -1.30
C TRP A 126 16.11 -5.06 -1.54
N THR A 127 16.96 -5.84 -2.21
CA THR A 127 18.24 -5.35 -2.73
C THR A 127 18.00 -4.45 -3.94
N ASP A 128 19.01 -3.68 -4.34
CA ASP A 128 18.90 -2.82 -5.54
C ASP A 128 18.76 -3.65 -6.81
N GLU A 129 19.38 -4.84 -6.87
CA GLU A 129 19.21 -5.81 -7.96
C GLU A 129 17.76 -6.35 -8.01
N ALA A 130 17.18 -6.67 -6.86
CA ALA A 130 15.77 -7.12 -6.77
C ALA A 130 14.81 -6.02 -7.23
N LYS A 131 15.05 -4.76 -6.82
CA LYS A 131 14.27 -3.61 -7.28
C LYS A 131 14.40 -3.41 -8.79
N ALA A 132 15.63 -3.42 -9.30
CA ALA A 132 15.90 -3.26 -10.73
C ALA A 132 15.27 -4.39 -11.55
N ARG A 133 15.35 -5.64 -11.09
CA ARG A 133 14.67 -6.79 -11.73
C ARG A 133 13.16 -6.63 -11.75
N ALA A 134 12.58 -6.28 -10.61
CA ALA A 134 11.14 -6.05 -10.51
C ALA A 134 10.67 -4.93 -11.44
N GLN A 135 11.43 -3.83 -11.50
CA GLN A 135 11.16 -2.71 -12.38
C GLN A 135 11.19 -3.12 -13.84
N ARG A 136 12.27 -3.76 -14.30
CA ARG A 136 12.38 -4.26 -15.69
C ARG A 136 11.22 -5.19 -16.06
N ASN A 137 10.84 -6.11 -15.16
CA ASN A 137 9.75 -7.04 -15.39
C ASN A 137 8.40 -6.33 -15.55
N ILE A 138 8.14 -5.26 -14.82
CA ILE A 138 6.92 -4.46 -14.98
C ILE A 138 6.99 -3.65 -16.28
N GLU A 139 8.09 -2.94 -16.50
CA GLU A 139 8.29 -2.07 -17.66
C GLU A 139 8.20 -2.82 -18.99
N SER A 140 8.67 -4.07 -19.04
CA SER A 140 8.54 -4.91 -20.24
C SER A 140 7.10 -5.35 -20.53
N GLN A 141 6.24 -5.48 -19.51
CA GLN A 141 4.87 -5.91 -19.66
C GLN A 141 3.87 -4.75 -19.88
N LEU A 142 4.17 -3.57 -19.31
CA LEU A 142 3.25 -2.43 -19.33
C LEU A 142 2.80 -2.01 -20.73
N PRO A 143 3.67 -1.91 -21.76
CA PRO A 143 3.24 -1.51 -23.11
C PRO A 143 2.17 -2.46 -23.68
N VAL A 144 2.38 -3.77 -23.54
CA VAL A 144 1.45 -4.80 -24.02
C VAL A 144 0.13 -4.73 -23.27
N LEU A 145 0.18 -4.61 -21.94
CA LEU A 145 -1.01 -4.50 -21.12
C LEU A 145 -1.80 -3.21 -21.40
N LEU A 146 -1.12 -2.09 -21.60
CA LEU A 146 -1.78 -0.82 -21.94
C LEU A 146 -2.38 -0.83 -23.33
N ALA A 147 -1.70 -1.43 -24.32
CA ALA A 147 -2.25 -1.62 -25.66
C ALA A 147 -3.51 -2.50 -25.65
N LYS A 148 -3.52 -3.54 -24.82
CA LYS A 148 -4.68 -4.41 -24.64
C LYS A 148 -5.83 -3.70 -23.91
N TRP A 149 -5.55 -3.11 -22.77
CA TRP A 149 -6.59 -2.64 -21.85
C TRP A 149 -7.04 -1.20 -22.09
N GLY A 150 -6.22 -0.37 -22.73
CA GLY A 150 -6.57 1.01 -23.07
C GLY A 150 -7.88 1.11 -23.86
N PRO A 151 -8.01 0.41 -25.00
CA PRO A 151 -9.24 0.41 -25.79
C PRO A 151 -10.43 -0.22 -25.04
N ILE A 152 -10.21 -1.30 -24.27
CA ILE A 152 -11.28 -2.02 -23.56
C ILE A 152 -11.84 -1.15 -22.42
N VAL A 153 -10.97 -0.52 -21.65
CA VAL A 153 -11.37 0.36 -20.54
C VAL A 153 -11.89 1.71 -21.06
N GLY A 154 -11.45 2.13 -22.24
CA GLY A 154 -11.81 3.41 -22.86
C GLY A 154 -11.14 4.63 -22.20
N ARG A 155 -10.19 4.41 -21.31
CA ARG A 155 -9.31 5.43 -20.70
C ARG A 155 -7.95 4.83 -20.43
N THR A 156 -6.89 5.61 -20.71
CA THR A 156 -5.51 5.27 -20.38
C THR A 156 -4.98 6.17 -19.28
N PRO A 157 -4.10 5.67 -18.41
CA PRO A 157 -3.45 6.50 -17.42
C PRO A 157 -2.54 7.52 -18.09
N THR A 158 -2.50 8.75 -17.55
CA THR A 158 -1.58 9.81 -18.00
C THR A 158 -0.14 9.53 -17.59
N HIS A 159 0.05 8.81 -16.50
CA HIS A 159 1.36 8.47 -15.97
C HIS A 159 1.28 7.26 -15.03
N ILE A 160 2.23 6.35 -15.14
CA ILE A 160 2.40 5.22 -14.22
C ILE A 160 3.71 5.39 -13.47
N THR A 161 3.68 5.25 -12.14
CA THR A 161 4.85 5.31 -11.28
C THR A 161 4.98 3.99 -10.52
N LEU A 162 6.18 3.42 -10.51
CA LEU A 162 6.49 2.25 -9.70
C LEU A 162 6.99 2.69 -8.31
N ARG A 163 6.48 2.09 -7.25
CA ARG A 163 6.86 2.41 -5.86
C ARG A 163 6.84 1.16 -5.00
N LEU A 164 7.75 1.06 -4.07
CA LEU A 164 7.58 0.13 -2.94
C LEU A 164 6.46 0.67 -2.05
N MET A 165 5.44 -0.16 -1.84
CA MET A 165 4.29 0.20 -1.01
C MET A 165 4.04 -0.92 0.01
N SER A 166 3.89 -0.57 1.27
CA SER A 166 3.76 -1.52 2.40
C SER A 166 2.31 -1.94 2.71
N SER A 167 1.31 -1.43 2.00
CA SER A 167 -0.10 -1.65 2.39
C SER A 167 -1.09 -1.76 1.24
N ARG A 168 -0.62 -1.69 0.00
CA ARG A 168 -1.47 -1.79 -1.20
C ARG A 168 -0.67 -2.22 -2.42
N TRP A 169 -1.37 -2.72 -3.43
CA TRP A 169 -0.79 -3.17 -4.69
C TRP A 169 -0.78 -2.08 -5.75
N GLY A 170 -1.72 -1.14 -5.67
CA GLY A 170 -1.81 0.00 -6.57
C GLY A 170 -2.56 1.17 -5.94
N SER A 171 -2.61 2.29 -6.65
CA SER A 171 -3.49 3.42 -6.38
C SER A 171 -3.68 4.29 -7.61
N CYS A 172 -4.91 4.73 -7.84
CA CYS A 172 -5.26 5.69 -8.89
C CYS A 172 -5.60 7.05 -8.28
N THR A 173 -5.25 8.11 -9.00
CA THR A 173 -5.74 9.48 -8.76
C THR A 173 -6.62 9.88 -9.95
N PRO A 174 -7.95 9.65 -9.90
CA PRO A 174 -8.85 9.82 -11.05
C PRO A 174 -8.80 11.21 -11.69
N LYS A 175 -8.66 12.25 -10.87
CA LYS A 175 -8.60 13.65 -11.35
C LYS A 175 -7.40 13.93 -12.28
N THR A 176 -6.30 13.24 -12.08
CA THR A 176 -5.06 13.45 -12.86
C THR A 176 -4.72 12.29 -13.75
N GLY A 177 -5.47 11.18 -13.71
CA GLY A 177 -5.18 9.97 -14.47
C GLY A 177 -3.89 9.24 -14.04
N ARG A 178 -3.29 9.61 -12.92
CA ARG A 178 -2.02 9.01 -12.45
C ARG A 178 -2.27 7.71 -11.70
N ILE A 179 -1.54 6.67 -12.08
CA ILE A 179 -1.54 5.37 -11.39
C ILE A 179 -0.18 5.13 -10.73
N ARG A 180 -0.20 4.53 -9.55
CA ARG A 180 0.98 3.97 -8.89
C ARG A 180 0.80 2.48 -8.77
N LEU A 181 1.84 1.72 -9.12
CA LEU A 181 1.89 0.27 -8.98
C LEU A 181 2.97 -0.12 -7.97
N ASN A 182 2.69 -1.13 -7.16
CA ASN A 182 3.67 -1.66 -6.24
C ASN A 182 4.74 -2.42 -7.02
N LEU A 183 6.00 -2.07 -6.77
CA LEU A 183 7.16 -2.69 -7.41
C LEU A 183 7.21 -4.21 -7.21
N GLN A 184 6.67 -4.71 -6.10
CA GLN A 184 6.60 -6.14 -5.82
C GLN A 184 5.84 -6.94 -6.89
N LEU A 185 4.91 -6.32 -7.62
CA LEU A 185 4.18 -6.97 -8.72
C LEU A 185 5.13 -7.51 -9.81
N GLY A 186 6.30 -6.90 -9.98
CA GLY A 186 7.30 -7.37 -10.94
C GLY A 186 8.02 -8.67 -10.55
N LEU A 187 7.86 -9.10 -9.30
CA LEU A 187 8.39 -10.38 -8.80
C LEU A 187 7.29 -11.44 -8.61
N MET A 188 6.06 -11.11 -8.99
CA MET A 188 4.90 -11.99 -8.86
C MET A 188 4.49 -12.55 -10.23
N ALA A 189 3.54 -13.49 -10.22
CA ALA A 189 2.97 -13.99 -11.48
C ALA A 189 2.33 -12.84 -12.28
N PRO A 190 2.56 -12.76 -13.61
CA PRO A 190 2.11 -11.65 -14.47
C PRO A 190 0.64 -11.30 -14.36
N ARG A 191 -0.22 -12.29 -14.09
CA ARG A 191 -1.67 -12.12 -13.88
C ARG A 191 -2.00 -11.11 -12.76
N PHE A 192 -1.13 -10.95 -11.77
CA PHE A 192 -1.36 -9.99 -10.68
C PHE A 192 -1.06 -8.57 -11.10
N LEU A 193 -0.03 -8.35 -11.91
CA LEU A 193 0.24 -7.05 -12.51
C LEU A 193 -0.93 -6.62 -13.40
N GLU A 194 -1.40 -7.52 -14.28
CA GLU A 194 -2.56 -7.27 -15.14
C GLU A 194 -3.80 -6.92 -14.31
N TYR A 195 -4.12 -7.74 -13.29
CA TYR A 195 -5.26 -7.49 -12.42
C TYR A 195 -5.19 -6.12 -11.73
N VAL A 196 -4.05 -5.78 -11.13
CA VAL A 196 -3.90 -4.50 -10.42
C VAL A 196 -3.95 -3.32 -11.39
N LEU A 197 -3.33 -3.43 -12.58
CA LEU A 197 -3.40 -2.40 -13.60
C LEU A 197 -4.86 -2.13 -14.02
N VAL A 198 -5.62 -3.17 -14.35
CA VAL A 198 -7.04 -3.04 -14.75
C VAL A 198 -7.88 -2.49 -13.61
N HIS A 199 -7.61 -2.90 -12.37
CA HIS A 199 -8.26 -2.36 -11.18
C HIS A 199 -8.06 -0.85 -11.05
N GLU A 200 -6.81 -0.40 -11.16
CA GLU A 200 -6.48 1.03 -11.07
C GLU A 200 -7.00 1.82 -12.29
N MET A 201 -6.98 1.24 -13.48
CA MET A 201 -7.59 1.86 -14.66
C MET A 201 -9.10 1.99 -14.53
N THR A 202 -9.77 1.03 -13.88
CA THR A 202 -11.22 1.12 -13.60
C THR A 202 -11.54 2.32 -12.70
N HIS A 203 -10.64 2.70 -11.80
CA HIS A 203 -10.78 3.90 -10.99
C HIS A 203 -10.69 5.22 -11.76
N LEU A 204 -10.27 5.23 -13.01
CA LEU A 204 -10.38 6.40 -13.87
C LEU A 204 -11.85 6.79 -14.16
N TRP A 205 -12.79 5.82 -14.03
CA TRP A 205 -14.23 6.00 -14.17
C TRP A 205 -14.93 6.08 -12.81
N GLU A 206 -14.51 5.25 -11.85
CA GLU A 206 -15.24 4.98 -10.62
C GLU A 206 -14.39 5.35 -9.39
N ASN A 207 -14.85 6.29 -8.57
CA ASN A 207 -14.12 6.75 -7.38
C ASN A 207 -14.08 5.74 -6.22
N GLY A 208 -14.81 4.63 -6.32
CA GLY A 208 -14.94 3.62 -5.26
C GLY A 208 -15.18 2.23 -5.82
N HIS A 209 -15.44 1.27 -4.94
CA HIS A 209 -15.67 -0.14 -5.31
C HIS A 209 -17.17 -0.52 -5.31
N GLY A 210 -18.05 0.44 -5.59
CA GLY A 210 -19.50 0.25 -5.69
C GLY A 210 -19.91 -0.60 -6.90
N GLU A 211 -21.20 -0.62 -7.20
CA GLU A 211 -21.77 -1.44 -8.30
C GLU A 211 -21.18 -1.10 -9.67
N GLY A 212 -20.98 0.19 -9.98
CA GLY A 212 -20.36 0.62 -11.23
C GLY A 212 -18.98 0.02 -11.42
N PHE A 213 -18.14 0.09 -10.38
CA PHE A 213 -16.82 -0.52 -10.39
C PHE A 213 -16.90 -2.05 -10.60
N GLN A 214 -17.80 -2.72 -9.87
CA GLN A 214 -17.93 -4.18 -9.95
C GLN A 214 -18.43 -4.63 -11.31
N ARG A 215 -19.38 -3.92 -11.92
CA ARG A 215 -19.84 -4.20 -13.29
C ARG A 215 -18.70 -4.09 -14.30
N ARG A 216 -17.93 -2.99 -14.25
CA ARG A 216 -16.78 -2.77 -15.15
C ARG A 216 -15.72 -3.84 -14.96
N MET A 217 -15.30 -4.11 -13.72
CA MET A 217 -14.33 -5.18 -13.44
C MET A 217 -14.78 -6.55 -13.91
N SER A 218 -16.07 -6.87 -13.78
CA SER A 218 -16.62 -8.15 -14.25
C SER A 218 -16.68 -8.25 -15.77
N ALA A 219 -16.88 -7.12 -16.46
CA ALA A 219 -16.82 -7.05 -17.92
C ALA A 219 -15.37 -7.15 -18.44
N TYR A 220 -14.42 -6.49 -17.79
CA TYR A 220 -13.02 -6.48 -18.21
C TYR A 220 -12.30 -7.78 -17.86
N LEU A 221 -12.38 -8.21 -16.60
CA LEU A 221 -11.72 -9.42 -16.06
C LEU A 221 -12.74 -10.28 -15.30
N PRO A 222 -13.47 -11.20 -15.92
CA PRO A 222 -14.50 -12.00 -15.26
C PRO A 222 -14.03 -12.71 -14.00
N GLN A 223 -12.77 -13.14 -13.96
CA GLN A 223 -12.13 -13.81 -12.82
C GLN A 223 -11.55 -12.85 -11.75
N TRP A 224 -11.81 -11.53 -11.82
CA TRP A 224 -11.20 -10.54 -10.95
C TRP A 224 -11.39 -10.81 -9.44
N ARG A 225 -12.53 -11.41 -9.06
CA ARG A 225 -12.80 -11.74 -7.65
C ARG A 225 -11.85 -12.83 -7.14
N GLN A 226 -11.51 -13.80 -7.99
CA GLN A 226 -10.53 -14.82 -7.65
C GLN A 226 -9.13 -14.21 -7.56
N LEU A 227 -8.70 -13.42 -8.54
CA LEU A 227 -7.42 -12.73 -8.53
C LEU A 227 -7.27 -11.82 -7.30
N ARG A 228 -8.35 -11.14 -6.90
CA ARG A 228 -8.39 -10.35 -5.67
C ARG A 228 -8.16 -11.20 -4.42
N ARG A 229 -8.79 -12.37 -4.33
CA ARG A 229 -8.56 -13.28 -3.19
C ARG A 229 -7.13 -13.77 -3.17
N ASP A 230 -6.60 -14.15 -4.31
CA ASP A 230 -5.25 -14.72 -4.42
C ASP A 230 -4.17 -13.69 -4.11
N ILE A 231 -4.28 -12.47 -4.62
CA ILE A 231 -3.31 -11.40 -4.32
C ILE A 231 -3.40 -10.94 -2.87
N ASN A 232 -4.59 -10.96 -2.26
CA ASN A 232 -4.76 -10.59 -0.84
C ASN A 232 -4.21 -11.64 0.13
N ARG A 233 -3.90 -12.85 -0.35
CA ARG A 233 -3.15 -13.87 0.41
C ARG A 233 -1.64 -13.61 0.39
N GLN A 234 -1.18 -12.83 -0.56
CA GLN A 234 0.23 -12.44 -0.64
C GLN A 234 0.55 -11.40 0.42
N VAL A 235 1.76 -11.46 0.95
CA VAL A 235 2.28 -10.43 1.86
C VAL A 235 2.81 -9.28 1.02
N VAL A 236 2.40 -8.06 1.33
CA VAL A 236 3.05 -6.86 0.79
C VAL A 236 4.32 -6.66 1.62
N LEU A 237 5.49 -6.80 0.96
CA LEU A 237 6.83 -6.74 1.56
C LEU A 237 7.32 -5.30 1.74
#